data_988275256f0d98feba1b43bcd618c537
#
_entry.id   988275256f0d98feba1b43bcd618c537
#
_cell.length_a   1.000
_cell.length_b   1.000
_cell.length_c   1.000
_cell.angle_alpha   90.00
_cell.angle_beta   90.00
_cell.angle_gamma   90.00
#
_symmetry.space_group_name_H-M   'P 1'
#
loop_
_entity.id
_entity.type
_entity.pdbx_description
1 polymer ?
#
loop_
_entity_poly.entity_id
_entity_poly.type
_entity_poly.pdbx_seq_one_letter_code
_entity_poly.pdbx_strand_id
1 'polypeptide(L)'
;MAADTVQIKRRFQFSSALKRQSSVATVTSLDPQTAKKVKNTFVGVKGAPETIQKMLVNVPADYEATFKYFTRKGSRVLALAYKNLTTDAEMPAGRINDLKRENVEAELTFAGFLVLHCPLKEDAKESVRMLNESSHRVVMITGDNPLTAVHVAREVEIVDRDVLILDAPEHDESGKKLVWRSVDDTISIPVDPSQPLDKDILANNDLCVTGYALAKFKDQKAFLPLIRHTWVYARVSPKQKEEILMGLKDLGYFTLMAGDGTNDVGALKQAHIGVALLNGTKEDLTKISEHWRNNKMKEMYEKQANMMKRFNQPAPPVPVLIAHLYPPGPTNPHYEKAIIREAEKKGISLPETENKEDDVETVTSAGAQKLINGGVNATKKHPKQEQMNAAASMADSFTTKMMEAELDDEPPTIKLGDASVAAPFTSKLSNVIAIPNIIRQGRCTLVATIQMYKILALNCLISAYSLSVLYLEGIKFGDGQVT
;
A
#
# COMPACT_ATOMS: atom_id res chain seq x y z
N MET A 1 -14.86 -35.46 -13.39
CA MET A 1 -15.66 -34.34 -13.94
C MET A 1 -14.72 -33.48 -14.77
N ALA A 2 -15.01 -33.26 -16.06
CA ALA A 2 -14.21 -32.34 -16.86
C ALA A 2 -14.51 -30.91 -16.35
N ALA A 3 -13.47 -30.18 -15.98
CA ALA A 3 -13.62 -28.82 -15.51
C ALA A 3 -14.08 -27.89 -16.64
N ASP A 4 -15.06 -27.03 -16.37
CA ASP A 4 -15.48 -25.99 -17.28
C ASP A 4 -14.31 -25.05 -17.57
N THR A 5 -14.09 -24.71 -18.82
CA THR A 5 -13.03 -23.79 -19.19
C THR A 5 -13.63 -22.41 -19.47
N VAL A 6 -13.15 -21.38 -18.74
CA VAL A 6 -13.56 -20.00 -18.95
C VAL A 6 -12.43 -19.23 -19.65
N GLN A 7 -12.72 -18.69 -20.83
CA GLN A 7 -11.78 -17.88 -21.59
C GLN A 7 -12.28 -16.43 -21.69
N ILE A 8 -11.58 -15.52 -21.02
CA ILE A 8 -11.87 -14.09 -21.14
C ILE A 8 -11.40 -13.61 -22.52
N LYS A 9 -12.34 -13.07 -23.29
CA LYS A 9 -12.08 -12.57 -24.65
C LYS A 9 -11.82 -11.07 -24.68
N ARG A 10 -12.55 -10.31 -23.87
CA ARG A 10 -12.41 -8.85 -23.81
C ARG A 10 -12.67 -8.34 -22.40
N ARG A 11 -11.96 -7.28 -22.00
CA ARG A 11 -12.18 -6.56 -20.73
C ARG A 11 -12.39 -5.09 -20.99
N PHE A 12 -13.41 -4.53 -20.38
CA PHE A 12 -13.60 -3.09 -20.24
C PHE A 12 -13.12 -2.70 -18.85
N GLN A 13 -11.99 -2.03 -18.79
CA GLN A 13 -11.31 -1.70 -17.54
C GLN A 13 -12.17 -0.80 -16.64
N PHE A 14 -11.86 -0.84 -15.34
CA PHE A 14 -12.50 0.03 -14.36
C PHE A 14 -12.24 1.50 -14.69
N SER A 15 -13.26 2.33 -14.49
CA SER A 15 -13.16 3.78 -14.56
C SER A 15 -13.83 4.38 -13.34
N SER A 16 -13.14 5.28 -12.66
CA SER A 16 -13.68 5.99 -11.49
C SER A 16 -14.93 6.81 -11.84
N ALA A 17 -15.01 7.34 -13.07
CA ALA A 17 -16.19 8.05 -13.55
C ALA A 17 -17.39 7.13 -13.77
N LEU A 18 -17.14 5.92 -14.29
CA LEU A 18 -18.18 4.95 -14.59
C LEU A 18 -18.52 4.03 -13.41
N LYS A 19 -17.65 3.93 -12.42
CA LYS A 19 -17.77 3.10 -11.19
C LYS A 19 -18.11 1.63 -11.46
N ARG A 20 -17.67 1.08 -12.61
CA ARG A 20 -17.91 -0.30 -13.01
C ARG A 20 -16.83 -0.85 -13.94
N GLN A 21 -16.81 -2.16 -14.03
CA GLN A 21 -15.92 -2.94 -14.89
C GLN A 21 -16.72 -4.11 -15.47
N SER A 22 -16.46 -4.48 -16.73
CA SER A 22 -17.08 -5.62 -17.37
C SER A 22 -16.09 -6.50 -18.14
N SER A 23 -16.43 -7.74 -18.30
CA SER A 23 -15.65 -8.73 -19.05
C SER A 23 -16.56 -9.60 -19.89
N VAL A 24 -16.18 -9.83 -21.16
CA VAL A 24 -16.81 -10.78 -22.05
C VAL A 24 -16.00 -12.06 -22.03
N ALA A 25 -16.63 -13.18 -21.69
CA ALA A 25 -15.99 -14.48 -21.57
C ALA A 25 -16.78 -15.56 -22.30
N THR A 26 -16.06 -16.53 -22.86
CA THR A 26 -16.64 -17.76 -23.40
C THR A 26 -16.41 -18.89 -22.42
N VAL A 27 -17.49 -19.53 -21.99
CA VAL A 27 -17.48 -20.73 -21.16
C VAL A 27 -17.67 -21.94 -22.05
N THR A 28 -16.75 -22.87 -21.94
CA THR A 28 -16.86 -24.19 -22.61
C THR A 28 -17.18 -25.22 -21.55
N SER A 29 -18.39 -25.77 -21.57
CA SER A 29 -18.87 -26.82 -20.68
C SER A 29 -19.17 -28.08 -21.47
N LEU A 30 -19.18 -29.24 -20.82
CA LEU A 30 -19.65 -30.48 -21.38
C LEU A 30 -21.15 -30.64 -21.07
N ASP A 31 -21.97 -30.77 -22.11
CA ASP A 31 -23.37 -31.10 -21.93
C ASP A 31 -23.50 -32.48 -21.24
N PRO A 32 -24.16 -32.56 -20.08
CA PRO A 32 -24.28 -33.81 -19.34
C PRO A 32 -25.01 -34.93 -20.10
N GLN A 33 -25.89 -34.57 -21.06
CA GLN A 33 -26.70 -35.52 -21.80
C GLN A 33 -26.04 -35.98 -23.09
N THR A 34 -25.34 -35.09 -23.79
CA THR A 34 -24.78 -35.37 -25.11
C THR A 34 -23.26 -35.55 -25.14
N ALA A 35 -22.57 -35.29 -24.02
CA ALA A 35 -21.10 -35.23 -23.90
C ALA A 35 -20.42 -34.32 -24.94
N LYS A 36 -21.18 -33.43 -25.59
CA LYS A 36 -20.64 -32.46 -26.55
C LYS A 36 -20.18 -31.19 -25.81
N LYS A 37 -19.12 -30.57 -26.31
CA LYS A 37 -18.65 -29.28 -25.84
C LYS A 37 -19.62 -28.17 -26.27
N VAL A 38 -20.27 -27.54 -25.34
CA VAL A 38 -21.12 -26.38 -25.55
C VAL A 38 -20.33 -25.11 -25.19
N LYS A 39 -20.35 -24.14 -26.10
CA LYS A 39 -19.71 -22.85 -25.89
C LYS A 39 -20.81 -21.78 -25.70
N ASN A 40 -20.80 -21.17 -24.53
CA ASN A 40 -21.68 -20.04 -24.20
C ASN A 40 -20.84 -18.81 -24.00
N THR A 41 -21.23 -17.69 -24.59
CA THR A 41 -20.58 -16.41 -24.33
C THR A 41 -21.45 -15.59 -23.41
N PHE A 42 -20.84 -15.09 -22.34
CA PHE A 42 -21.53 -14.25 -21.37
C PHE A 42 -20.73 -13.00 -21.03
N VAL A 43 -21.42 -11.99 -20.57
CA VAL A 43 -20.87 -10.77 -20.01
C VAL A 43 -21.01 -10.82 -18.50
N GLY A 44 -19.90 -10.61 -17.77
CA GLY A 44 -19.92 -10.38 -16.34
C GLY A 44 -19.60 -8.92 -16.04
N VAL A 45 -20.42 -8.28 -15.22
CA VAL A 45 -20.27 -6.88 -14.82
C VAL A 45 -20.19 -6.80 -13.30
N LYS A 46 -19.25 -5.98 -12.78
CA LYS A 46 -19.19 -5.61 -11.37
C LYS A 46 -19.07 -4.11 -11.22
N GLY A 47 -19.70 -3.56 -10.19
CA GLY A 47 -19.64 -2.12 -9.96
C GLY A 47 -20.32 -1.68 -8.67
N ALA A 48 -20.39 -0.37 -8.48
CA ALA A 48 -21.11 0.19 -7.36
C ALA A 48 -22.59 -0.20 -7.46
N PRO A 49 -23.25 -0.59 -6.36
CA PRO A 49 -24.64 -1.05 -6.36
C PRO A 49 -25.57 -0.06 -7.05
N GLU A 50 -25.45 1.23 -6.78
CA GLU A 50 -26.28 2.29 -7.33
C GLU A 50 -26.11 2.46 -8.86
N THR A 51 -24.92 2.08 -9.36
CA THR A 51 -24.62 2.13 -10.80
C THR A 51 -25.16 0.90 -11.51
N ILE A 52 -24.97 -0.29 -10.94
CA ILE A 52 -25.45 -1.55 -11.53
C ILE A 52 -26.98 -1.60 -11.53
N GLN A 53 -27.64 -1.12 -10.46
CA GLN A 53 -29.10 -1.07 -10.36
C GLN A 53 -29.77 -0.47 -11.61
N LYS A 54 -29.21 0.61 -12.15
CA LYS A 54 -29.72 1.30 -13.35
C LYS A 54 -29.60 0.50 -14.65
N MET A 55 -28.83 -0.59 -14.64
CA MET A 55 -28.55 -1.44 -15.80
C MET A 55 -29.29 -2.77 -15.75
N LEU A 56 -29.98 -3.05 -14.63
CA LEU A 56 -30.71 -4.28 -14.42
C LEU A 56 -32.06 -4.26 -15.12
N VAL A 57 -32.44 -5.36 -15.75
CA VAL A 57 -33.79 -5.57 -16.30
C VAL A 57 -34.81 -5.66 -15.15
N ASN A 58 -34.48 -6.47 -14.15
CA ASN A 58 -35.32 -6.65 -12.98
C ASN A 58 -34.49 -6.37 -11.71
N VAL A 59 -34.91 -5.40 -10.94
CA VAL A 59 -34.29 -5.05 -9.65
C VAL A 59 -35.03 -5.81 -8.54
N PRO A 60 -34.35 -6.65 -7.73
CA PRO A 60 -34.97 -7.28 -6.57
C PRO A 60 -35.57 -6.25 -5.60
N ALA A 61 -36.71 -6.57 -4.98
CA ALA A 61 -37.41 -5.64 -4.08
C ALA A 61 -36.56 -5.23 -2.85
N ASP A 62 -35.71 -6.11 -2.39
CA ASP A 62 -34.80 -5.92 -1.24
C ASP A 62 -33.40 -5.42 -1.61
N TYR A 63 -33.18 -5.11 -2.91
CA TYR A 63 -31.86 -4.72 -3.42
C TYR A 63 -31.22 -3.56 -2.62
N GLU A 64 -31.97 -2.45 -2.50
CA GLU A 64 -31.48 -1.26 -1.79
C GLU A 64 -31.30 -1.49 -0.30
N ALA A 65 -32.28 -2.13 0.34
CA ALA A 65 -32.23 -2.42 1.75
C ALA A 65 -31.03 -3.30 2.09
N THR A 66 -30.74 -4.30 1.25
CA THR A 66 -29.64 -5.25 1.46
C THR A 66 -28.28 -4.56 1.33
N PHE A 67 -27.99 -3.83 0.25
CA PHE A 67 -26.67 -3.22 0.15
C PHE A 67 -26.49 -2.09 1.16
N LYS A 68 -27.50 -1.31 1.49
CA LYS A 68 -27.45 -0.29 2.55
C LYS A 68 -27.17 -0.89 3.91
N TYR A 69 -27.78 -2.03 4.24
CA TYR A 69 -27.51 -2.75 5.48
C TYR A 69 -26.02 -3.09 5.65
N PHE A 70 -25.39 -3.63 4.61
CA PHE A 70 -23.96 -3.97 4.67
C PHE A 70 -23.07 -2.73 4.65
N THR A 71 -23.40 -1.69 3.89
CA THR A 71 -22.61 -0.45 3.86
C THR A 71 -22.69 0.32 5.18
N ARG A 72 -23.84 0.32 5.87
CA ARG A 72 -23.99 0.88 7.21
C ARG A 72 -23.12 0.16 8.25
N LYS A 73 -22.81 -1.13 8.01
CA LYS A 73 -21.86 -1.92 8.81
C LYS A 73 -20.39 -1.76 8.37
N GLY A 74 -20.07 -0.78 7.56
CA GLY A 74 -18.71 -0.51 7.10
C GLY A 74 -18.21 -1.41 5.99
N SER A 75 -19.00 -2.37 5.50
CA SER A 75 -18.58 -3.26 4.43
C SER A 75 -18.56 -2.55 3.08
N ARG A 76 -17.58 -2.90 2.25
CA ARG A 76 -17.55 -2.48 0.86
C ARG A 76 -18.38 -3.43 0.02
N VAL A 77 -19.47 -2.94 -0.56
CA VAL A 77 -20.39 -3.75 -1.36
C VAL A 77 -20.21 -3.46 -2.83
N LEU A 78 -20.06 -4.51 -3.63
CA LEU A 78 -20.10 -4.46 -5.08
C LEU A 78 -21.29 -5.30 -5.57
N ALA A 79 -22.05 -4.76 -6.52
CA ALA A 79 -23.05 -5.56 -7.21
C ALA A 79 -22.44 -6.30 -8.39
N LEU A 80 -22.85 -7.55 -8.55
CA LEU A 80 -22.50 -8.43 -9.65
C LEU A 80 -23.72 -8.64 -10.53
N ALA A 81 -23.53 -8.52 -11.83
CA ALA A 81 -24.57 -8.75 -12.81
C ALA A 81 -24.00 -9.44 -14.05
N TYR A 82 -24.85 -10.09 -14.81
CA TYR A 82 -24.45 -10.80 -15.99
C TYR A 82 -25.50 -10.71 -17.11
N LYS A 83 -25.07 -10.99 -18.33
CA LYS A 83 -25.93 -11.13 -19.51
C LYS A 83 -25.38 -12.29 -20.37
N ASN A 84 -26.25 -13.17 -20.81
CA ASN A 84 -25.90 -14.20 -21.79
C ASN A 84 -26.02 -13.63 -23.21
N LEU A 85 -24.94 -13.75 -23.99
CA LEU A 85 -24.93 -13.41 -25.40
C LEU A 85 -25.14 -14.71 -26.20
N THR A 86 -26.39 -15.17 -26.30
CA THR A 86 -26.71 -16.52 -26.80
C THR A 86 -27.17 -16.57 -28.25
N THR A 87 -27.37 -15.44 -28.92
CA THR A 87 -27.89 -15.44 -30.31
C THR A 87 -26.85 -14.95 -31.30
N ASP A 88 -26.79 -15.62 -32.45
CA ASP A 88 -26.01 -15.16 -33.60
C ASP A 88 -26.35 -13.73 -34.06
N ALA A 89 -27.54 -13.25 -33.71
CA ALA A 89 -27.98 -11.86 -33.95
C ALA A 89 -27.30 -10.85 -33.03
N GLU A 90 -27.03 -11.20 -31.77
CA GLU A 90 -26.33 -10.34 -30.81
C GLU A 90 -24.81 -10.42 -30.95
N MET A 91 -24.31 -11.51 -31.49
CA MET A 91 -22.90 -11.69 -31.78
C MET A 91 -22.67 -12.41 -33.11
N PRO A 92 -22.50 -11.72 -34.25
CA PRO A 92 -21.94 -12.31 -35.43
C PRO A 92 -20.58 -12.93 -35.11
N ALA A 93 -20.40 -14.19 -35.44
CA ALA A 93 -19.17 -14.92 -35.18
C ALA A 93 -17.95 -14.11 -35.68
N GLY A 94 -17.10 -13.69 -34.76
CA GLY A 94 -15.86 -12.97 -35.02
C GLY A 94 -15.77 -11.50 -34.54
N ARG A 95 -16.81 -10.89 -34.02
CA ARG A 95 -16.82 -9.44 -33.68
C ARG A 95 -16.87 -9.10 -32.20
N ILE A 96 -16.34 -9.93 -31.30
CA ILE A 96 -16.24 -9.59 -29.87
C ILE A 96 -15.43 -8.30 -29.66
N ASN A 97 -14.48 -8.03 -30.55
CA ASN A 97 -13.67 -6.81 -30.48
C ASN A 97 -14.42 -5.53 -30.87
N ASP A 98 -15.53 -5.64 -31.60
CA ASP A 98 -16.33 -4.50 -32.07
C ASP A 98 -17.45 -4.14 -31.09
N LEU A 99 -17.67 -4.94 -30.02
CA LEU A 99 -18.70 -4.70 -29.04
C LEU A 99 -18.46 -3.35 -28.31
N LYS A 100 -19.42 -2.46 -28.39
CA LYS A 100 -19.38 -1.22 -27.61
C LYS A 100 -19.73 -1.50 -26.16
N ARG A 101 -19.10 -0.75 -25.25
CA ARG A 101 -19.32 -0.87 -23.82
C ARG A 101 -20.77 -0.71 -23.42
N GLU A 102 -21.46 0.25 -24.02
CA GLU A 102 -22.86 0.59 -23.78
C GLU A 102 -23.79 -0.60 -24.05
N ASN A 103 -23.55 -1.36 -25.11
CA ASN A 103 -24.34 -2.53 -25.46
C ASN A 103 -24.08 -3.74 -24.54
N VAL A 104 -22.83 -3.85 -24.08
CA VAL A 104 -22.40 -4.93 -23.19
C VAL A 104 -22.94 -4.71 -21.76
N GLU A 105 -23.01 -3.46 -21.32
CA GLU A 105 -23.38 -3.08 -19.96
C GLU A 105 -24.87 -2.65 -19.85
N ALA A 106 -25.73 -3.11 -20.73
CA ALA A 106 -27.17 -2.87 -20.69
C ALA A 106 -27.95 -4.17 -20.54
N GLU A 107 -29.17 -4.10 -20.00
CA GLU A 107 -30.11 -5.20 -19.84
C GLU A 107 -29.50 -6.39 -19.09
N LEU A 108 -28.93 -6.11 -17.92
CA LEU A 108 -28.25 -7.10 -17.11
C LEU A 108 -29.20 -7.84 -16.17
N THR A 109 -28.85 -9.07 -15.84
CA THR A 109 -29.49 -9.86 -14.78
C THR A 109 -28.66 -9.77 -13.51
N PHE A 110 -29.30 -9.51 -12.39
CA PHE A 110 -28.62 -9.46 -11.08
C PHE A 110 -28.12 -10.85 -10.67
N ALA A 111 -26.84 -10.93 -10.29
CA ALA A 111 -26.20 -12.17 -9.84
C ALA A 111 -26.02 -12.23 -8.32
N GLY A 112 -25.92 -11.09 -7.65
CA GLY A 112 -25.71 -11.02 -6.20
C GLY A 112 -24.83 -9.85 -5.80
N PHE A 113 -24.60 -9.74 -4.50
CA PHE A 113 -23.63 -8.78 -3.92
C PHE A 113 -22.35 -9.48 -3.50
N LEU A 114 -21.23 -8.86 -3.81
CA LEU A 114 -19.93 -9.19 -3.23
C LEU A 114 -19.69 -8.23 -2.07
N VAL A 115 -19.77 -8.76 -0.85
CA VAL A 115 -19.58 -7.99 0.38
C VAL A 115 -18.16 -8.22 0.88
N LEU A 116 -17.36 -7.16 0.92
CA LEU A 116 -15.97 -7.20 1.36
C LEU A 116 -15.87 -6.51 2.72
N HIS A 117 -15.38 -7.25 3.69
CA HIS A 117 -15.03 -6.70 5.00
C HIS A 117 -13.56 -6.24 4.97
N CYS A 118 -13.34 -4.97 5.22
CA CYS A 118 -12.01 -4.39 5.32
C CYS A 118 -11.77 -3.99 6.78
N PRO A 119 -11.07 -4.80 7.58
CA PRO A 119 -10.80 -4.46 8.97
C PRO A 119 -9.96 -3.20 9.06
N LEU A 120 -10.17 -2.42 10.11
CA LEU A 120 -9.32 -1.27 10.41
C LEU A 120 -7.89 -1.74 10.70
N LYS A 121 -6.92 -0.90 10.36
CA LYS A 121 -5.54 -1.11 10.79
C LYS A 121 -5.47 -0.96 12.32
N GLU A 122 -4.67 -1.80 12.96
CA GLU A 122 -4.55 -1.85 14.43
C GLU A 122 -4.17 -0.49 15.05
N ASP A 123 -3.36 0.28 14.32
CA ASP A 123 -2.84 1.58 14.76
C ASP A 123 -3.75 2.77 14.39
N ALA A 124 -4.83 2.57 13.61
CA ALA A 124 -5.61 3.67 13.05
C ALA A 124 -6.33 4.48 14.13
N LYS A 125 -7.07 3.82 15.02
CA LYS A 125 -7.84 4.47 16.09
C LYS A 125 -6.92 5.23 17.05
N GLU A 126 -5.84 4.59 17.49
CA GLU A 126 -4.88 5.21 18.41
C GLU A 126 -4.17 6.40 17.76
N SER A 127 -3.82 6.31 16.48
CA SER A 127 -3.21 7.41 15.74
C SER A 127 -4.13 8.62 15.63
N VAL A 128 -5.42 8.40 15.32
CA VAL A 128 -6.42 9.49 15.25
C VAL A 128 -6.62 10.12 16.63
N ARG A 129 -6.73 9.30 17.69
CA ARG A 129 -6.84 9.79 19.05
C ARG A 129 -5.68 10.69 19.43
N MET A 130 -4.42 10.26 19.18
CA MET A 130 -3.24 11.09 19.43
C MET A 130 -3.27 12.42 18.70
N LEU A 131 -3.79 12.46 17.46
CA LEU A 131 -3.92 13.69 16.69
C LEU A 131 -4.98 14.61 17.29
N ASN A 132 -6.14 14.08 17.66
CA ASN A 132 -7.23 14.85 18.30
C ASN A 132 -6.79 15.43 19.65
N GLU A 133 -6.14 14.63 20.51
CA GLU A 133 -5.58 15.07 21.79
C GLU A 133 -4.50 16.15 21.62
N SER A 134 -3.78 16.13 20.49
CA SER A 134 -2.78 17.15 20.14
C SER A 134 -3.40 18.37 19.43
N SER A 135 -4.72 18.54 19.47
CA SER A 135 -5.48 19.65 18.88
C SER A 135 -5.35 19.73 17.34
N HIS A 136 -5.11 18.62 16.68
CA HIS A 136 -5.16 18.53 15.23
C HIS A 136 -6.57 18.12 14.80
N ARG A 137 -7.08 18.78 13.78
CA ARG A 137 -8.32 18.38 13.14
C ARG A 137 -8.06 17.26 12.14
N VAL A 138 -8.65 16.09 12.34
CA VAL A 138 -8.57 14.95 11.41
C VAL A 138 -9.79 14.94 10.51
N VAL A 139 -9.58 14.83 9.20
CA VAL A 139 -10.62 14.84 8.17
C VAL A 139 -10.44 13.62 7.26
N MET A 140 -11.52 12.92 6.96
CA MET A 140 -11.50 11.79 6.04
C MET A 140 -11.91 12.22 4.63
N ILE A 141 -11.11 11.87 3.62
CA ILE A 141 -11.41 12.12 2.21
C ILE A 141 -11.31 10.81 1.43
N THR A 142 -12.44 10.27 0.96
CA THR A 142 -12.48 8.94 0.32
C THR A 142 -13.35 8.91 -0.93
N GLY A 143 -13.06 7.97 -1.84
CA GLY A 143 -13.92 7.61 -2.96
C GLY A 143 -15.03 6.62 -2.61
N ASP A 144 -15.08 6.10 -1.39
CA ASP A 144 -16.05 5.11 -0.93
C ASP A 144 -17.46 5.68 -0.74
N ASN A 145 -18.42 4.78 -0.53
CA ASN A 145 -19.81 5.14 -0.24
C ASN A 145 -19.90 5.95 1.06
N PRO A 146 -20.76 6.99 1.15
CA PRO A 146 -20.89 7.82 2.34
C PRO A 146 -21.26 7.05 3.59
N LEU A 147 -22.10 6.01 3.51
CA LEU A 147 -22.47 5.19 4.66
C LEU A 147 -21.27 4.41 5.21
N THR A 148 -20.46 3.83 4.32
CA THR A 148 -19.21 3.16 4.71
C THR A 148 -18.21 4.15 5.30
N ALA A 149 -18.05 5.33 4.67
CA ALA A 149 -17.13 6.36 5.13
C ALA A 149 -17.49 6.88 6.54
N VAL A 150 -18.76 7.14 6.78
CA VAL A 150 -19.27 7.58 8.10
C VAL A 150 -19.06 6.50 9.16
N HIS A 151 -19.34 5.23 8.82
CA HIS A 151 -19.10 4.12 9.75
C HIS A 151 -17.62 4.05 10.16
N VAL A 152 -16.70 4.06 9.20
CA VAL A 152 -15.26 4.03 9.48
C VAL A 152 -14.82 5.26 10.26
N ALA A 153 -15.31 6.45 9.89
CA ALA A 153 -14.97 7.70 10.59
C ALA A 153 -15.43 7.69 12.05
N ARG A 154 -16.57 7.04 12.36
CA ARG A 154 -17.07 6.86 13.72
C ARG A 154 -16.22 5.85 14.50
N GLU A 155 -15.83 4.73 13.87
CA GLU A 155 -14.98 3.73 14.53
C GLU A 155 -13.58 4.26 14.90
N VAL A 156 -13.00 5.13 14.05
CA VAL A 156 -11.69 5.75 14.33
C VAL A 156 -11.79 7.07 15.10
N GLU A 157 -12.98 7.48 15.56
CA GLU A 157 -13.21 8.69 16.37
C GLU A 157 -12.88 10.00 15.65
N ILE A 158 -13.12 10.06 14.32
CA ILE A 158 -13.11 11.32 13.56
C ILE A 158 -14.41 12.08 13.77
N VAL A 159 -15.54 11.36 13.89
CA VAL A 159 -16.88 11.91 14.16
C VAL A 159 -17.46 11.25 15.40
N ASP A 160 -18.07 12.04 16.26
CA ASP A 160 -18.63 11.60 17.54
C ASP A 160 -20.12 11.96 17.72
N ARG A 161 -20.61 12.94 16.93
CA ARG A 161 -22.00 13.37 16.92
C ARG A 161 -22.83 12.64 15.85
N ASP A 162 -24.11 12.93 15.81
CA ASP A 162 -24.98 12.47 14.72
C ASP A 162 -24.51 13.05 13.39
N VAL A 163 -24.40 12.19 12.39
CA VAL A 163 -23.85 12.58 11.08
C VAL A 163 -24.99 12.83 10.10
N LEU A 164 -24.98 14.00 9.48
CA LEU A 164 -25.81 14.33 8.33
C LEU A 164 -24.99 14.23 7.03
N ILE A 165 -25.55 13.53 6.06
CA ILE A 165 -24.93 13.28 4.76
C ILE A 165 -25.60 14.23 3.73
N LEU A 166 -24.79 15.09 3.11
CA LEU A 166 -25.22 15.93 2.00
C LEU A 166 -25.02 15.20 0.67
N ASP A 167 -26.13 14.85 0.03
CA ASP A 167 -26.13 14.11 -1.23
C ASP A 167 -27.36 14.45 -2.09
N ALA A 168 -27.44 13.83 -3.28
CA ALA A 168 -28.67 13.83 -4.07
C ALA A 168 -29.77 13.05 -3.37
N PRO A 169 -31.05 13.43 -3.52
CA PRO A 169 -32.17 12.57 -3.16
C PRO A 169 -32.12 11.25 -3.95
N GLU A 170 -32.62 10.17 -3.36
CA GLU A 170 -32.52 8.82 -3.95
C GLU A 170 -33.23 8.68 -5.30
N HIS A 171 -34.30 9.44 -5.54
CA HIS A 171 -35.13 9.40 -6.75
C HIS A 171 -35.11 10.72 -7.53
N ASP A 172 -33.98 11.47 -7.49
CA ASP A 172 -33.90 12.72 -8.25
C ASP A 172 -33.49 12.48 -9.70
N GLU A 173 -34.47 12.37 -10.58
CA GLU A 173 -34.30 12.31 -12.03
C GLU A 173 -33.71 13.62 -12.61
N SER A 174 -33.91 14.74 -11.93
CA SER A 174 -33.45 16.06 -12.40
C SER A 174 -31.95 16.28 -12.20
N GLY A 175 -31.32 15.56 -11.29
CA GLY A 175 -29.91 15.70 -10.93
C GLY A 175 -29.55 17.10 -10.39
N LYS A 176 -30.55 17.85 -9.87
CA LYS A 176 -30.34 19.22 -9.40
C LYS A 176 -30.53 19.41 -7.90
N LYS A 177 -31.29 18.52 -7.27
CA LYS A 177 -31.64 18.64 -5.85
C LYS A 177 -30.54 18.15 -4.94
N LEU A 178 -30.48 18.74 -3.74
CA LEU A 178 -29.62 18.34 -2.64
C LEU A 178 -30.46 18.20 -1.38
N VAL A 179 -30.09 17.22 -0.56
CA VAL A 179 -30.71 16.98 0.74
C VAL A 179 -29.65 16.63 1.79
N TRP A 180 -29.86 17.10 3.01
CA TRP A 180 -29.28 16.51 4.20
C TRP A 180 -30.08 15.28 4.57
N ARG A 181 -29.43 14.15 4.75
CA ARG A 181 -30.09 12.93 5.23
C ARG A 181 -29.27 12.32 6.37
N SER A 182 -29.96 11.71 7.31
CA SER A 182 -29.34 10.92 8.36
C SER A 182 -28.82 9.59 7.83
N VAL A 183 -27.97 8.93 8.59
CA VAL A 183 -27.39 7.60 8.23
C VAL A 183 -28.45 6.51 8.12
N ASP A 184 -29.54 6.64 8.88
CA ASP A 184 -30.68 5.70 8.93
C ASP A 184 -31.81 6.08 7.95
N ASP A 185 -31.64 7.17 7.18
CA ASP A 185 -32.62 7.73 6.24
C ASP A 185 -33.93 8.21 6.89
N THR A 186 -33.93 8.45 8.22
CA THR A 186 -35.12 8.98 8.94
C THR A 186 -35.31 10.48 8.74
N ILE A 187 -34.24 11.23 8.53
CA ILE A 187 -34.25 12.67 8.33
C ILE A 187 -33.88 12.98 6.88
N SER A 188 -34.68 13.85 6.23
CA SER A 188 -34.38 14.36 4.90
C SER A 188 -34.77 15.84 4.82
N ILE A 189 -33.78 16.73 4.74
CA ILE A 189 -33.95 18.19 4.72
C ILE A 189 -33.44 18.71 3.37
N PRO A 190 -34.26 19.35 2.55
CA PRO A 190 -33.84 19.92 1.27
C PRO A 190 -32.84 21.06 1.47
N VAL A 191 -31.89 21.17 0.55
CA VAL A 191 -30.80 22.15 0.60
C VAL A 191 -30.74 22.95 -0.68
N ASP A 192 -30.67 24.26 -0.56
CA ASP A 192 -30.38 25.19 -1.65
C ASP A 192 -28.93 25.68 -1.52
N PRO A 193 -28.04 25.34 -2.47
CA PRO A 193 -26.62 25.75 -2.40
C PRO A 193 -26.41 27.26 -2.41
N SER A 194 -27.39 28.03 -2.90
CA SER A 194 -27.32 29.51 -2.94
C SER A 194 -27.54 30.19 -1.60
N GLN A 195 -28.12 29.45 -0.65
CA GLN A 195 -28.46 29.96 0.68
C GLN A 195 -27.33 29.68 1.68
N PRO A 196 -27.20 30.47 2.75
CA PRO A 196 -26.29 30.17 3.85
C PRO A 196 -26.65 28.82 4.49
N LEU A 197 -25.62 28.11 4.97
CA LEU A 197 -25.82 26.86 5.71
C LEU A 197 -26.55 27.13 7.04
N ASP A 198 -27.46 26.23 7.39
CA ASP A 198 -28.21 26.29 8.63
C ASP A 198 -27.27 26.12 9.84
N LYS A 199 -27.33 27.11 10.76
CA LYS A 199 -26.48 27.14 11.94
C LYS A 199 -26.78 26.03 12.94
N ASP A 200 -28.05 25.61 13.02
CA ASP A 200 -28.46 24.54 13.93
C ASP A 200 -27.94 23.19 13.46
N ILE A 201 -27.93 22.95 12.15
CA ILE A 201 -27.30 21.77 11.56
C ILE A 201 -25.80 21.76 11.85
N LEU A 202 -25.11 22.90 11.67
CA LEU A 202 -23.66 23.01 11.91
C LEU A 202 -23.30 22.84 13.37
N ALA A 203 -24.15 23.27 14.30
CA ALA A 203 -23.90 23.21 15.75
C ALA A 203 -24.10 21.79 16.32
N ASN A 204 -25.11 21.08 15.84
CA ASN A 204 -25.58 19.84 16.46
C ASN A 204 -25.11 18.57 15.75
N ASN A 205 -24.61 18.66 14.52
CA ASN A 205 -24.27 17.48 13.72
C ASN A 205 -22.83 17.54 13.21
N ASP A 206 -22.26 16.36 12.96
CA ASP A 206 -21.08 16.23 12.13
C ASP A 206 -21.50 16.04 10.67
N LEU A 207 -20.72 16.61 9.75
CA LEU A 207 -21.11 16.64 8.35
C LEU A 207 -20.30 15.67 7.49
N CYS A 208 -21.02 14.90 6.68
CA CYS A 208 -20.48 14.13 5.57
C CYS A 208 -20.96 14.74 4.25
N VAL A 209 -20.03 15.08 3.34
CA VAL A 209 -20.36 15.71 2.05
C VAL A 209 -19.90 14.80 0.92
N THR A 210 -20.81 14.55 -0.03
CA THR A 210 -20.47 13.76 -1.22
C THR A 210 -19.83 14.62 -2.32
N GLY A 211 -19.04 13.99 -3.18
CA GLY A 211 -18.45 14.68 -4.33
C GLY A 211 -19.49 15.32 -5.26
N TYR A 212 -20.71 14.73 -5.33
CA TYR A 212 -21.82 15.32 -6.06
C TYR A 212 -22.26 16.66 -5.43
N ALA A 213 -22.46 16.69 -4.13
CA ALA A 213 -22.85 17.89 -3.41
C ALA A 213 -21.75 18.96 -3.48
N LEU A 214 -20.49 18.56 -3.28
CA LEU A 214 -19.35 19.47 -3.37
C LEU A 214 -19.30 20.20 -4.72
N ALA A 215 -19.57 19.51 -5.84
CA ALA A 215 -19.60 20.11 -7.16
C ALA A 215 -20.69 21.17 -7.32
N LYS A 216 -21.83 21.04 -6.62
CA LYS A 216 -22.90 22.04 -6.63
C LYS A 216 -22.62 23.29 -5.81
N PHE A 217 -21.78 23.16 -4.80
CA PHE A 217 -21.38 24.28 -3.93
C PHE A 217 -20.15 25.04 -4.43
N LYS A 218 -19.41 24.52 -5.41
CA LYS A 218 -18.09 25.03 -5.83
C LYS A 218 -18.04 26.55 -6.07
N ASP A 219 -19.06 27.09 -6.74
CA ASP A 219 -19.12 28.51 -7.10
C ASP A 219 -20.03 29.33 -6.18
N GLN A 220 -20.43 28.76 -5.05
CA GLN A 220 -21.35 29.37 -4.09
C GLN A 220 -20.59 29.98 -2.89
N LYS A 221 -21.17 31.05 -2.33
CA LYS A 221 -20.62 31.67 -1.10
C LYS A 221 -20.56 30.70 0.08
N ALA A 222 -21.42 29.70 0.10
CA ALA A 222 -21.48 28.68 1.16
C ALA A 222 -20.40 27.60 1.01
N PHE A 223 -19.56 27.60 -0.04
CA PHE A 223 -18.52 26.57 -0.28
C PHE A 223 -17.48 26.51 0.84
N LEU A 224 -16.83 27.62 1.16
CA LEU A 224 -15.81 27.65 2.23
C LEU A 224 -16.39 27.35 3.62
N PRO A 225 -17.57 27.90 4.02
CA PRO A 225 -18.26 27.47 5.23
C PRO A 225 -18.54 25.96 5.26
N LEU A 226 -18.97 25.35 4.15
CA LEU A 226 -19.22 23.93 4.05
C LEU A 226 -17.92 23.14 4.30
N ILE A 227 -16.81 23.52 3.63
CA ILE A 227 -15.50 22.89 3.84
C ILE A 227 -15.05 23.03 5.30
N ARG A 228 -15.26 24.17 5.91
CA ARG A 228 -14.90 24.43 7.30
C ARG A 228 -15.57 23.47 8.29
N HIS A 229 -16.80 23.07 8.06
CA HIS A 229 -17.60 22.27 9.01
C HIS A 229 -17.68 20.79 8.64
N THR A 230 -17.14 20.37 7.48
CA THR A 230 -17.18 18.98 7.04
C THR A 230 -16.04 18.16 7.62
N TRP A 231 -16.35 16.99 8.16
CA TRP A 231 -15.40 16.02 8.71
C TRP A 231 -15.15 14.84 7.77
N VAL A 232 -16.15 14.46 6.97
CA VAL A 232 -16.07 13.32 6.07
C VAL A 232 -16.43 13.74 4.65
N TYR A 233 -15.56 13.46 3.70
CA TYR A 233 -15.83 13.65 2.28
C TYR A 233 -15.88 12.27 1.61
N ALA A 234 -17.03 11.94 1.01
CA ALA A 234 -17.28 10.63 0.40
C ALA A 234 -17.56 10.74 -1.10
N ARG A 235 -17.29 9.69 -1.87
CA ARG A 235 -17.50 9.67 -3.33
C ARG A 235 -16.79 10.80 -4.07
N VAL A 236 -15.68 11.31 -3.55
CA VAL A 236 -14.92 12.39 -4.17
C VAL A 236 -13.95 11.88 -5.24
N SER A 237 -13.85 12.65 -6.32
CA SER A 237 -12.87 12.39 -7.38
C SER A 237 -11.48 12.90 -7.00
N PRO A 238 -10.40 12.46 -7.69
CA PRO A 238 -9.04 12.96 -7.45
C PRO A 238 -8.93 14.48 -7.49
N LYS A 239 -9.59 15.13 -8.47
CA LYS A 239 -9.61 16.60 -8.59
C LYS A 239 -10.33 17.28 -7.42
N GLN A 240 -11.42 16.70 -6.93
CA GLN A 240 -12.11 17.24 -5.76
C GLN A 240 -11.30 17.13 -4.48
N LYS A 241 -10.43 16.11 -4.34
CA LYS A 241 -9.47 16.03 -3.22
C LYS A 241 -8.55 17.23 -3.19
N GLU A 242 -8.06 17.67 -4.35
CA GLU A 242 -7.25 18.90 -4.47
C GLU A 242 -8.06 20.15 -4.08
N GLU A 243 -9.29 20.27 -4.58
CA GLU A 243 -10.19 21.41 -4.32
C GLU A 243 -10.51 21.54 -2.81
N ILE A 244 -10.71 20.42 -2.11
CA ILE A 244 -10.92 20.41 -0.65
C ILE A 244 -9.69 20.96 0.07
N LEU A 245 -8.48 20.50 -0.30
CA LEU A 245 -7.25 20.98 0.33
C LEU A 245 -6.98 22.46 0.03
N MET A 246 -7.27 22.92 -1.18
CA MET A 246 -7.19 24.34 -1.51
C MET A 246 -8.16 25.16 -0.65
N GLY A 247 -9.42 24.74 -0.54
CA GLY A 247 -10.39 25.41 0.31
C GLY A 247 -10.01 25.44 1.80
N LEU A 248 -9.39 24.38 2.32
CA LEU A 248 -8.84 24.38 3.68
C LEU A 248 -7.68 25.37 3.84
N LYS A 249 -6.81 25.49 2.84
CA LYS A 249 -5.72 26.48 2.81
C LYS A 249 -6.26 27.92 2.75
N ASP A 250 -7.28 28.16 1.92
CA ASP A 250 -7.94 29.47 1.81
C ASP A 250 -8.61 29.88 3.13
N LEU A 251 -9.03 28.93 3.95
CA LEU A 251 -9.51 29.13 5.31
C LEU A 251 -8.38 29.35 6.33
N GLY A 252 -7.10 29.33 5.92
CA GLY A 252 -5.95 29.55 6.77
C GLY A 252 -5.44 28.30 7.51
N TYR A 253 -5.92 27.10 7.18
CA TYR A 253 -5.43 25.86 7.80
C TYR A 253 -4.10 25.42 7.21
N PHE A 254 -3.18 24.98 8.07
CA PHE A 254 -2.02 24.20 7.65
C PHE A 254 -2.42 22.75 7.47
N THR A 255 -2.21 22.22 6.28
CA THR A 255 -2.73 20.89 5.86
C THR A 255 -1.61 19.87 5.75
N LEU A 256 -1.84 18.69 6.31
CA LEU A 256 -1.08 17.47 6.05
C LEU A 256 -2.02 16.47 5.36
N MET A 257 -1.61 15.95 4.22
CA MET A 257 -2.36 14.90 3.49
C MET A 257 -1.58 13.60 3.53
N ALA A 258 -2.25 12.52 3.93
CA ALA A 258 -1.74 11.16 3.82
C ALA A 258 -2.53 10.39 2.76
N GLY A 259 -1.84 9.64 1.91
CA GLY A 259 -2.47 8.86 0.85
C GLY A 259 -1.55 7.73 0.36
N ASP A 260 -2.15 6.66 -0.18
CA ASP A 260 -1.45 5.47 -0.66
C ASP A 260 -1.59 5.22 -2.17
N GLY A 261 -2.50 5.94 -2.82
CA GLY A 261 -2.91 5.70 -4.20
C GLY A 261 -2.50 6.77 -5.20
N THR A 262 -2.55 6.40 -6.48
CA THR A 262 -2.39 7.32 -7.61
C THR A 262 -3.45 8.42 -7.63
N ASN A 263 -4.62 8.15 -7.05
CA ASN A 263 -5.73 9.09 -6.92
C ASN A 263 -5.45 10.22 -5.93
N ASP A 264 -4.40 10.13 -5.12
CA ASP A 264 -4.03 11.08 -4.08
C ASP A 264 -2.90 12.03 -4.49
N VAL A 265 -2.26 11.77 -5.64
CA VAL A 265 -1.08 12.52 -6.13
C VAL A 265 -1.31 14.03 -6.15
N GLY A 266 -2.43 14.47 -6.69
CA GLY A 266 -2.78 15.89 -6.73
C GLY A 266 -2.97 16.49 -5.35
N ALA A 267 -3.70 15.81 -4.47
CA ALA A 267 -3.92 16.21 -3.10
C ALA A 267 -2.62 16.24 -2.27
N LEU A 268 -1.75 15.24 -2.43
CA LEU A 268 -0.43 15.19 -1.78
C LEU A 268 0.46 16.37 -2.16
N LYS A 269 0.41 16.81 -3.42
CA LYS A 269 1.13 17.98 -3.91
C LYS A 269 0.55 19.31 -3.41
N GLN A 270 -0.78 19.37 -3.26
CA GLN A 270 -1.46 20.58 -2.82
C GLN A 270 -1.37 20.81 -1.31
N ALA A 271 -1.22 19.77 -0.50
CA ALA A 271 -1.03 19.90 0.93
C ALA A 271 0.28 20.65 1.26
N HIS A 272 0.36 21.29 2.43
CA HIS A 272 1.62 21.83 2.93
C HIS A 272 2.62 20.71 3.21
N ILE A 273 2.12 19.57 3.69
CA ILE A 273 2.90 18.35 3.92
C ILE A 273 2.15 17.17 3.28
N GLY A 274 2.75 16.55 2.28
CA GLY A 274 2.28 15.30 1.71
C GLY A 274 3.03 14.11 2.28
N VAL A 275 2.31 13.05 2.64
CA VAL A 275 2.86 11.79 3.15
C VAL A 275 2.31 10.63 2.33
N ALA A 276 3.17 9.98 1.55
CA ALA A 276 2.80 8.76 0.84
C ALA A 276 2.98 7.54 1.75
N LEU A 277 1.96 6.69 1.81
CA LEU A 277 1.99 5.43 2.53
C LEU A 277 2.19 4.29 1.52
N LEU A 278 3.25 3.49 1.70
CA LEU A 278 3.51 2.33 0.85
C LEU A 278 2.94 1.05 1.50
N ASN A 279 2.60 0.07 0.68
CA ASN A 279 2.05 -1.21 1.14
C ASN A 279 3.15 -2.22 1.53
N GLY A 280 4.22 -1.76 2.19
CA GLY A 280 5.26 -2.63 2.72
C GLY A 280 4.80 -3.39 3.97
N THR A 281 5.26 -4.64 4.10
CA THR A 281 5.05 -5.45 5.30
C THR A 281 6.24 -5.34 6.26
N LYS A 282 6.03 -5.75 7.52
CA LYS A 282 7.14 -5.86 8.49
C LYS A 282 8.22 -6.84 8.02
N GLU A 283 7.80 -7.89 7.33
CA GLU A 283 8.70 -8.89 6.74
C GLU A 283 9.58 -8.29 5.65
N ASP A 284 9.01 -7.44 4.77
CA ASP A 284 9.78 -6.73 3.75
C ASP A 284 10.83 -5.81 4.37
N LEU A 285 10.47 -5.09 5.44
CA LEU A 285 11.43 -4.25 6.16
C LEU A 285 12.56 -5.07 6.80
N THR A 286 12.22 -6.25 7.33
CA THR A 286 13.22 -7.15 7.92
C THR A 286 14.20 -7.64 6.84
N LYS A 287 13.69 -8.08 5.68
CA LYS A 287 14.52 -8.49 4.53
C LYS A 287 15.43 -7.36 4.04
N ILE A 288 14.87 -6.15 3.89
CA ILE A 288 15.64 -4.94 3.49
C ILE A 288 16.73 -4.65 4.53
N SER A 289 16.40 -4.69 5.83
CA SER A 289 17.34 -4.46 6.92
C SER A 289 18.48 -5.49 6.95
N GLU A 290 18.14 -6.77 6.75
CA GLU A 290 19.12 -7.85 6.65
C GLU A 290 20.03 -7.67 5.43
N HIS A 291 19.48 -7.34 4.28
CA HIS A 291 20.25 -7.07 3.06
C HIS A 291 21.24 -5.91 3.25
N TRP A 292 20.79 -4.78 3.80
CA TRP A 292 21.66 -3.65 4.11
C TRP A 292 22.79 -4.01 5.10
N ARG A 293 22.45 -4.77 6.14
CA ARG A 293 23.42 -5.22 7.12
C ARG A 293 24.48 -6.15 6.50
N ASN A 294 24.03 -7.09 5.67
CA ASN A 294 24.91 -8.02 4.98
C ASN A 294 25.84 -7.28 3.99
N ASN A 295 25.32 -6.34 3.21
CA ASN A 295 26.12 -5.54 2.29
C ASN A 295 27.16 -4.67 3.01
N LYS A 296 26.75 -4.01 4.10
CA LYS A 296 27.69 -3.22 4.90
C LYS A 296 28.80 -4.09 5.51
N MET A 297 28.45 -5.28 5.98
CA MET A 297 29.43 -6.24 6.51
C MET A 297 30.35 -6.76 5.41
N LYS A 298 29.81 -7.03 4.22
CA LYS A 298 30.59 -7.39 3.02
C LYS A 298 31.61 -6.31 2.68
N GLU A 299 31.19 -5.06 2.57
CA GLU A 299 32.09 -3.93 2.31
C GLU A 299 33.20 -3.79 3.36
N MET A 300 32.87 -3.95 4.64
CA MET A 300 33.87 -3.90 5.72
C MET A 300 34.87 -5.04 5.61
N TYR A 301 34.38 -6.24 5.36
CA TYR A 301 35.25 -7.43 5.18
C TYR A 301 36.18 -7.28 3.98
N GLU A 302 35.65 -6.83 2.82
CA GLU A 302 36.44 -6.59 1.62
C GLU A 302 37.53 -5.51 1.81
N LYS A 303 37.19 -4.43 2.51
CA LYS A 303 38.18 -3.38 2.88
C LYS A 303 39.29 -3.96 3.76
N GLN A 304 38.92 -4.75 4.75
CA GLN A 304 39.88 -5.41 5.65
C GLN A 304 40.74 -6.44 4.92
N ALA A 305 40.14 -7.29 4.08
CA ALA A 305 40.84 -8.27 3.26
C ALA A 305 41.85 -7.61 2.30
N ASN A 306 41.41 -6.50 1.64
CA ASN A 306 42.29 -5.73 0.75
C ASN A 306 43.42 -5.05 1.50
N MET A 307 43.19 -4.58 2.73
CA MET A 307 44.26 -4.02 3.57
C MET A 307 45.29 -5.09 3.95
N MET A 308 44.82 -6.26 4.40
CA MET A 308 45.72 -7.38 4.77
C MET A 308 46.53 -7.87 3.55
N LYS A 309 45.90 -7.95 2.37
CA LYS A 309 46.57 -8.27 1.10
C LYS A 309 47.72 -7.29 0.77
N ARG A 310 47.56 -6.00 1.05
CA ARG A 310 48.60 -4.97 0.82
C ARG A 310 49.82 -5.19 1.75
N PHE A 311 49.60 -5.77 2.93
CA PHE A 311 50.64 -6.09 3.88
C PHE A 311 51.17 -7.54 3.79
N ASN A 312 50.79 -8.26 2.73
CA ASN A 312 51.18 -9.66 2.50
C ASN A 312 50.73 -10.62 3.66
N GLN A 313 49.61 -10.26 4.33
CA GLN A 313 49.02 -11.06 5.39
C GLN A 313 47.85 -11.90 4.87
N PRO A 314 47.57 -13.08 5.48
CA PRO A 314 46.40 -13.88 5.06
C PRO A 314 45.11 -13.14 5.27
N ALA A 315 44.10 -13.40 4.41
CA ALA A 315 42.79 -12.79 4.54
C ALA A 315 42.13 -13.18 5.87
N PRO A 316 41.40 -12.29 6.53
CA PRO A 316 40.72 -12.58 7.78
C PRO A 316 39.60 -13.60 7.54
N PRO A 317 39.13 -14.32 8.58
CA PRO A 317 38.04 -15.26 8.45
C PRO A 317 36.72 -14.52 8.06
N VAL A 318 35.95 -15.13 7.16
CA VAL A 318 34.66 -14.57 6.71
C VAL A 318 33.69 -14.56 7.90
N PRO A 319 33.05 -13.42 8.20
CA PRO A 319 32.01 -13.33 9.23
C PRO A 319 30.82 -14.26 8.99
N VAL A 320 30.31 -14.90 10.03
CA VAL A 320 29.20 -15.88 9.96
C VAL A 320 27.99 -15.38 9.21
N LEU A 321 27.69 -14.10 9.33
CA LEU A 321 26.50 -13.48 8.72
C LEU A 321 26.54 -13.42 7.18
N ILE A 322 27.74 -13.32 6.61
CA ILE A 322 27.97 -13.21 5.16
C ILE A 322 28.68 -14.46 4.60
N ALA A 323 28.83 -15.52 5.41
CA ALA A 323 29.53 -16.73 5.03
C ALA A 323 28.91 -17.42 3.79
N HIS A 324 27.63 -17.33 3.60
CA HIS A 324 26.90 -17.84 2.42
C HIS A 324 27.23 -17.09 1.10
N LEU A 325 27.77 -15.87 1.19
CA LEU A 325 28.13 -15.06 0.01
C LEU A 325 29.55 -15.33 -0.50
N TYR A 326 30.35 -16.15 0.20
CA TYR A 326 31.73 -16.45 -0.17
C TYR A 326 31.90 -17.95 -0.36
N PRO A 327 32.77 -18.39 -1.28
CA PRO A 327 33.01 -19.83 -1.53
C PRO A 327 33.51 -20.54 -0.29
N PRO A 328 33.30 -21.87 -0.18
CA PRO A 328 33.86 -22.68 0.87
C PRO A 328 35.39 -22.69 0.78
N GLY A 329 36.06 -22.63 1.94
CA GLY A 329 37.52 -22.64 1.98
C GLY A 329 38.07 -22.38 3.39
N PRO A 330 39.38 -22.36 3.56
CA PRO A 330 40.03 -22.18 4.87
C PRO A 330 39.66 -20.85 5.56
N THR A 331 39.32 -19.84 4.77
CA THR A 331 38.88 -18.52 5.26
C THR A 331 37.40 -18.44 5.57
N ASN A 332 36.60 -19.47 5.20
CA ASN A 332 35.18 -19.52 5.42
C ASN A 332 34.72 -20.82 6.12
N PRO A 333 35.08 -21.03 7.39
CA PRO A 333 34.78 -22.26 8.12
C PRO A 333 33.29 -22.43 8.45
N HIS A 334 32.49 -21.39 8.27
CA HIS A 334 31.07 -21.38 8.62
C HIS A 334 30.14 -21.53 7.39
N TYR A 335 30.69 -21.84 6.22
CA TYR A 335 29.93 -21.90 4.96
C TYR A 335 28.73 -22.85 5.04
N GLU A 336 28.91 -24.10 5.45
CA GLU A 336 27.88 -25.13 5.51
C GLU A 336 26.70 -24.70 6.43
N LYS A 337 27.05 -24.22 7.65
CA LYS A 337 26.03 -23.73 8.59
C LYS A 337 25.29 -22.50 8.08
N ALA A 338 25.95 -21.65 7.31
CA ALA A 338 25.36 -20.46 6.75
C ALA A 338 24.39 -20.82 5.59
N ILE A 339 24.76 -21.79 4.75
CA ILE A 339 23.87 -22.29 3.67
C ILE A 339 22.63 -22.97 4.23
N ILE A 340 22.77 -23.83 5.25
CA ILE A 340 21.62 -24.47 5.90
C ILE A 340 20.67 -23.42 6.45
N ARG A 341 21.18 -22.42 7.14
CA ARG A 341 20.39 -21.32 7.71
C ARG A 341 19.66 -20.48 6.64
N GLU A 342 20.31 -20.23 5.50
CA GLU A 342 19.67 -19.52 4.40
C GLU A 342 18.61 -20.37 3.70
N ALA A 343 18.84 -21.67 3.53
CA ALA A 343 17.85 -22.60 3.00
C ALA A 343 16.60 -22.69 3.90
N GLU A 344 16.78 -22.77 5.22
CA GLU A 344 15.67 -22.73 6.18
C GLU A 344 14.87 -21.42 6.08
N LYS A 345 15.55 -20.28 5.97
CA LYS A 345 14.89 -18.97 5.80
C LYS A 345 14.07 -18.88 4.49
N LYS A 346 14.56 -19.50 3.43
CA LYS A 346 13.88 -19.54 2.12
C LYS A 346 12.79 -20.63 2.05
N GLY A 347 12.57 -21.41 3.12
CA GLY A 347 11.58 -22.50 3.17
C GLY A 347 11.95 -23.68 2.26
N ILE A 348 13.21 -23.85 1.93
CA ILE A 348 13.70 -24.95 1.08
C ILE A 348 14.04 -26.11 2.02
N SER A 349 13.27 -27.21 1.95
CA SER A 349 13.57 -28.44 2.69
C SER A 349 14.87 -29.04 2.18
N LEU A 350 15.87 -29.07 3.03
CA LEU A 350 17.09 -29.84 2.79
C LEU A 350 16.77 -31.33 2.95
N PRO A 351 17.32 -32.24 2.11
CA PRO A 351 17.19 -33.67 2.38
C PRO A 351 17.79 -33.99 3.75
N GLU A 352 17.04 -34.67 4.59
CA GLU A 352 17.50 -35.15 5.89
C GLU A 352 18.79 -35.97 5.70
N THR A 353 19.89 -35.43 6.17
CA THR A 353 21.08 -36.24 6.41
C THR A 353 20.77 -37.09 7.65
N GLU A 354 20.61 -38.41 7.45
CA GLU A 354 20.53 -39.38 8.54
C GLU A 354 21.63 -39.06 9.59
N ASN A 355 21.19 -38.62 10.75
CA ASN A 355 22.03 -38.51 11.93
C ASN A 355 22.52 -39.92 12.31
N LYS A 356 23.71 -40.26 11.93
CA LYS A 356 24.50 -41.21 12.66
C LYS A 356 25.25 -40.41 13.70
N GLU A 357 24.74 -40.44 14.92
CA GLU A 357 25.55 -40.27 16.13
C GLU A 357 26.59 -41.38 16.12
N ASP A 358 27.81 -41.00 15.78
CA ASP A 358 29.04 -41.61 16.31
C ASP A 358 30.26 -40.80 15.82
N ASP A 359 31.04 -40.40 16.82
CA ASP A 359 32.45 -39.97 16.76
C ASP A 359 32.81 -38.64 16.06
N VAL A 360 33.04 -37.68 16.93
CA VAL A 360 33.83 -36.48 16.68
C VAL A 360 35.25 -36.88 16.31
N GLU A 361 35.50 -37.08 15.02
CA GLU A 361 36.87 -36.95 14.45
C GLU A 361 36.84 -35.90 13.36
N THR A 362 37.66 -34.90 13.59
CA THR A 362 38.04 -33.81 12.70
C THR A 362 38.22 -34.27 11.27
N VAL A 363 37.21 -33.94 10.40
CA VAL A 363 37.40 -34.05 8.94
C VAL A 363 38.24 -32.85 8.50
N THR A 364 39.53 -33.09 8.39
CA THR A 364 40.50 -32.16 7.83
C THR A 364 40.22 -31.90 6.37
N SER A 365 40.49 -30.66 5.95
CA SER A 365 40.30 -30.03 4.63
C SER A 365 40.85 -30.79 3.40
N ALA A 366 41.43 -31.99 3.57
CA ALA A 366 41.96 -32.80 2.48
C ALA A 366 40.92 -33.59 1.69
N GLY A 367 39.69 -33.77 2.23
CA GLY A 367 38.58 -34.48 1.56
C GLY A 367 37.85 -33.65 0.48
N ALA A 368 37.77 -32.35 0.68
CA ALA A 368 37.07 -31.45 -0.23
C ALA A 368 37.86 -31.12 -1.52
N GLN A 369 39.19 -31.11 -1.43
CA GLN A 369 40.08 -30.82 -2.56
C GLN A 369 40.23 -31.99 -3.56
N LYS A 370 39.86 -33.22 -3.16
CA LYS A 370 39.88 -34.39 -4.04
C LYS A 370 38.67 -34.51 -4.98
N LEU A 371 37.64 -33.73 -4.73
CA LEU A 371 36.41 -33.68 -5.56
C LEU A 371 36.50 -32.72 -6.75
N ILE A 372 37.47 -31.80 -6.76
CA ILE A 372 37.60 -30.77 -7.82
C ILE A 372 38.61 -31.18 -8.91
N ASN A 373 39.52 -32.13 -8.68
CA ASN A 373 40.60 -32.48 -9.63
C ASN A 373 40.50 -33.85 -10.27
N GLY A 374 39.32 -34.49 -10.35
CA GLY A 374 39.11 -35.80 -10.97
C GLY A 374 38.61 -35.69 -12.41
N GLY A 375 39.45 -35.18 -13.32
CA GLY A 375 39.22 -35.30 -14.77
C GLY A 375 39.63 -36.70 -15.26
N VAL A 376 38.70 -37.32 -15.99
CA VAL A 376 38.82 -38.31 -17.04
C VAL A 376 39.77 -39.52 -16.79
N ASN A 377 39.20 -40.69 -16.49
CA ASN A 377 39.41 -41.90 -17.27
C ASN A 377 38.38 -43.01 -16.91
N ALA A 378 37.85 -43.60 -17.93
CA ALA A 378 36.85 -44.66 -17.89
C ALA A 378 37.38 -45.97 -17.31
N THR A 379 36.59 -46.64 -16.50
CA THR A 379 36.15 -48.06 -16.59
C THR A 379 35.87 -48.67 -15.21
N LYS A 380 34.75 -49.40 -15.16
CA LYS A 380 34.20 -50.33 -14.16
C LYS A 380 33.27 -49.76 -13.08
N LYS A 381 31.96 -50.05 -13.33
CA LYS A 381 30.83 -49.81 -12.45
C LYS A 381 30.95 -50.58 -11.13
N HIS A 382 30.92 -49.81 -10.03
CA HIS A 382 30.62 -50.31 -8.70
C HIS A 382 29.38 -49.59 -8.14
N PRO A 383 28.46 -50.25 -7.44
CA PRO A 383 27.17 -49.65 -6.98
C PRO A 383 27.30 -48.48 -6.02
N LYS A 384 28.45 -48.26 -5.41
CA LYS A 384 28.76 -47.04 -4.62
C LYS A 384 28.93 -45.77 -5.46
N GLN A 385 29.18 -45.92 -6.75
CA GLN A 385 29.43 -44.80 -7.66
C GLN A 385 28.13 -44.19 -8.19
N GLU A 386 27.02 -44.94 -8.20
CA GLU A 386 25.71 -44.43 -8.57
C GLU A 386 25.11 -43.57 -7.43
N GLN A 387 25.36 -43.91 -6.17
CA GLN A 387 24.93 -43.07 -5.04
C GLN A 387 25.75 -41.76 -4.91
N MET A 388 27.04 -41.80 -5.24
CA MET A 388 27.86 -40.57 -5.29
C MET A 388 27.52 -39.69 -6.48
N ASN A 389 27.19 -40.25 -7.63
CA ASN A 389 26.77 -39.47 -8.80
C ASN A 389 25.34 -38.87 -8.60
N ALA A 390 24.45 -39.56 -7.91
CA ALA A 390 23.17 -39.03 -7.52
C ALA A 390 23.27 -37.87 -6.51
N ALA A 391 24.17 -37.98 -5.53
CA ALA A 391 24.45 -36.92 -4.58
C ALA A 391 25.12 -35.69 -5.25
N ALA A 392 26.05 -35.93 -6.18
CA ALA A 392 26.70 -34.86 -6.96
C ALA A 392 25.71 -34.15 -7.91
N SER A 393 24.82 -34.91 -8.58
CA SER A 393 23.78 -34.32 -9.46
C SER A 393 22.70 -33.57 -8.66
N MET A 394 22.41 -34.00 -7.42
CA MET A 394 21.54 -33.26 -6.51
C MET A 394 22.22 -31.97 -5.99
N ALA A 395 23.49 -32.03 -5.68
CA ALA A 395 24.26 -30.85 -5.29
C ALA A 395 24.36 -29.83 -6.45
N ASP A 396 24.61 -30.28 -7.68
CA ASP A 396 24.65 -29.42 -8.86
C ASP A 396 23.26 -28.84 -9.20
N SER A 397 22.20 -29.63 -9.09
CA SER A 397 20.83 -29.11 -9.30
C SER A 397 20.41 -28.14 -8.20
N PHE A 398 20.89 -28.31 -6.97
CA PHE A 398 20.65 -27.42 -5.85
C PHE A 398 21.46 -26.12 -6.01
N THR A 399 22.73 -26.22 -6.42
CA THR A 399 23.58 -25.05 -6.70
C THR A 399 23.03 -24.25 -7.88
N THR A 400 22.53 -24.92 -8.93
CA THR A 400 21.90 -24.25 -10.08
C THR A 400 20.61 -23.55 -9.67
N LYS A 401 19.75 -24.19 -8.87
CA LYS A 401 18.53 -23.55 -8.32
C LYS A 401 18.83 -22.41 -7.35
N MET A 402 19.91 -22.49 -6.57
CA MET A 402 20.37 -21.38 -5.75
C MET A 402 20.95 -20.24 -6.60
N MET A 403 21.71 -20.54 -7.65
CA MET A 403 22.23 -19.54 -8.59
C MET A 403 21.09 -18.90 -9.42
N GLU A 404 20.06 -19.64 -9.81
CA GLU A 404 18.86 -19.06 -10.45
C GLU A 404 18.08 -18.19 -9.46
N ALA A 405 18.01 -18.56 -8.17
CA ALA A 405 17.41 -17.74 -7.14
C ALA A 405 18.28 -16.51 -6.74
N GLU A 406 19.59 -16.56 -6.97
CA GLU A 406 20.49 -15.41 -6.80
C GLU A 406 20.48 -14.46 -8.01
N LEU A 407 20.10 -14.92 -9.22
CA LEU A 407 19.90 -14.06 -10.39
C LEU A 407 18.63 -13.21 -10.27
N ASP A 408 17.71 -13.56 -9.36
CA ASP A 408 16.56 -12.74 -8.97
C ASP A 408 16.84 -11.81 -7.78
N ASP A 409 18.08 -11.71 -7.29
CA ASP A 409 18.49 -10.81 -6.21
C ASP A 409 18.61 -9.33 -6.70
N GLU A 410 17.56 -8.80 -7.26
CA GLU A 410 17.30 -7.37 -7.08
C GLU A 410 17.14 -7.12 -5.57
N PRO A 411 17.82 -6.09 -5.02
CA PRO A 411 17.68 -5.78 -3.60
C PRO A 411 16.18 -5.67 -3.26
N PRO A 412 15.70 -6.30 -2.18
CA PRO A 412 14.30 -6.29 -1.83
C PRO A 412 13.84 -4.84 -1.71
N THR A 413 13.07 -4.38 -2.69
CA THR A 413 12.58 -3.01 -2.75
C THR A 413 11.08 -3.02 -2.60
N ILE A 414 10.56 -2.17 -1.72
CA ILE A 414 9.13 -1.85 -1.71
C ILE A 414 8.87 -1.03 -2.98
N LYS A 415 7.94 -1.50 -3.82
CA LYS A 415 7.59 -0.79 -5.05
C LYS A 415 7.11 0.62 -4.70
N LEU A 416 7.84 1.62 -5.20
CA LEU A 416 7.44 3.01 -5.10
C LEU A 416 6.26 3.22 -6.04
N GLY A 417 5.12 3.65 -5.48
CA GLY A 417 3.96 4.05 -6.27
C GLY A 417 4.07 5.52 -6.71
N ASP A 418 3.21 5.93 -7.63
CA ASP A 418 3.15 7.32 -8.13
C ASP A 418 2.96 8.34 -6.99
N ALA A 419 2.28 7.95 -5.91
CA ALA A 419 2.08 8.78 -4.72
C ALA A 419 3.39 9.14 -4.02
N SER A 420 4.38 8.23 -3.98
CA SER A 420 5.66 8.46 -3.32
C SER A 420 6.53 9.49 -4.03
N VAL A 421 6.39 9.63 -5.35
CA VAL A 421 7.09 10.66 -6.14
C VAL A 421 6.49 12.05 -5.90
N ALA A 422 5.21 12.10 -5.53
CA ALA A 422 4.48 13.34 -5.33
C ALA A 422 4.61 13.91 -3.90
N ALA A 423 5.02 13.10 -2.93
CA ALA A 423 5.05 13.47 -1.51
C ALA A 423 6.47 13.68 -1.00
N PRO A 424 6.74 14.72 -0.19
CA PRO A 424 8.05 14.96 0.42
C PRO A 424 8.40 13.88 1.47
N PHE A 425 7.41 13.22 2.03
CA PHE A 425 7.59 12.13 2.99
C PHE A 425 6.97 10.85 2.46
N THR A 426 7.68 9.74 2.65
CA THR A 426 7.22 8.40 2.25
C THR A 426 7.39 7.44 3.42
N SER A 427 6.30 6.85 3.88
CA SER A 427 6.33 5.76 4.84
C SER A 427 6.39 4.42 4.11
N LYS A 428 7.37 3.59 4.44
CA LYS A 428 7.51 2.24 3.87
C LYS A 428 6.39 1.30 4.30
N LEU A 429 5.80 1.55 5.46
CA LEU A 429 4.64 0.83 5.99
C LEU A 429 3.38 1.63 5.72
N SER A 430 2.27 0.92 5.53
CA SER A 430 0.96 1.52 5.38
C SER A 430 0.29 1.92 6.71
N ASN A 431 1.08 2.02 7.80
CA ASN A 431 0.59 2.34 9.14
C ASN A 431 0.28 3.83 9.28
N VAL A 432 -0.82 4.14 9.96
CA VAL A 432 -1.27 5.52 10.19
C VAL A 432 -0.38 6.24 11.22
N ILE A 433 0.25 5.49 12.14
CA ILE A 433 1.17 6.02 13.16
C ILE A 433 2.35 6.82 12.57
N ALA A 434 2.64 6.65 11.29
CA ALA A 434 3.63 7.46 10.58
C ALA A 434 3.32 8.96 10.67
N ILE A 435 2.03 9.34 10.68
CA ILE A 435 1.59 10.74 10.69
C ILE A 435 1.91 11.42 12.03
N PRO A 436 1.46 10.89 13.21
CA PRO A 436 1.87 11.43 14.50
C PRO A 436 3.40 11.48 14.66
N ASN A 437 4.12 10.48 14.16
CA ASN A 437 5.58 10.44 14.25
C ASN A 437 6.25 11.56 13.45
N ILE A 438 5.78 11.87 12.24
CA ILE A 438 6.30 12.99 11.43
C ILE A 438 6.07 14.31 12.16
N ILE A 439 4.88 14.54 12.72
CA ILE A 439 4.56 15.74 13.47
C ILE A 439 5.45 15.86 14.72
N ARG A 440 5.60 14.76 15.46
CA ARG A 440 6.47 14.71 16.66
C ARG A 440 7.91 15.03 16.29
N GLN A 441 8.45 14.42 15.24
CA GLN A 441 9.80 14.66 14.76
C GLN A 441 9.99 16.11 14.32
N GLY A 442 9.04 16.68 13.59
CA GLY A 442 9.06 18.09 13.19
C GLY A 442 9.11 19.03 14.39
N ARG A 443 8.29 18.77 15.43
CA ARG A 443 8.33 19.56 16.68
C ARG A 443 9.66 19.44 17.41
N CYS A 444 10.22 18.21 17.52
CA CYS A 444 11.54 18.00 18.12
C CYS A 444 12.62 18.77 17.37
N THR A 445 12.62 18.74 16.05
CA THR A 445 13.60 19.46 15.22
C THR A 445 13.47 20.98 15.41
N LEU A 446 12.23 21.50 15.46
CA LEU A 446 11.99 22.93 15.70
C LEU A 446 12.52 23.37 17.07
N VAL A 447 12.24 22.60 18.12
CA VAL A 447 12.72 22.90 19.49
C VAL A 447 14.25 22.88 19.53
N ALA A 448 14.89 21.85 18.94
CA ALA A 448 16.34 21.74 18.88
C ALA A 448 16.97 22.94 18.13
N THR A 449 16.39 23.34 17.00
CA THR A 449 16.86 24.48 16.21
C THR A 449 16.74 25.79 17.01
N ILE A 450 15.59 26.04 17.64
CA ILE A 450 15.42 27.24 18.49
C ILE A 450 16.41 27.24 19.66
N GLN A 451 16.65 26.07 20.27
CA GLN A 451 17.63 25.94 21.35
C GLN A 451 19.04 26.30 20.87
N MET A 452 19.43 25.79 19.69
CA MET A 452 20.72 26.10 19.09
C MET A 452 20.89 27.61 18.83
N TYR A 453 19.88 28.28 18.27
CA TYR A 453 19.92 29.73 18.08
C TYR A 453 20.01 30.50 19.39
N LYS A 454 19.31 30.07 20.45
CA LYS A 454 19.41 30.67 21.77
C LYS A 454 20.82 30.56 22.35
N ILE A 455 21.46 29.39 22.19
CA ILE A 455 22.84 29.18 22.66
C ILE A 455 23.81 30.05 21.88
N LEU A 456 23.69 30.12 20.55
CA LEU A 456 24.54 30.98 19.72
C LEU A 456 24.38 32.46 20.09
N ALA A 457 23.14 32.94 20.24
CA ALA A 457 22.88 34.31 20.64
C ALA A 457 23.47 34.63 22.03
N LEU A 458 23.32 33.71 22.99
CA LEU A 458 23.88 33.86 24.34
C LEU A 458 25.41 33.93 24.31
N ASN A 459 26.05 33.03 23.54
CA ASN A 459 27.51 33.03 23.39
C ASN A 459 28.01 34.34 22.77
N CYS A 460 27.34 34.87 21.73
CA CYS A 460 27.67 36.14 21.11
C CYS A 460 27.55 37.31 22.15
N LEU A 461 26.47 37.31 22.93
CA LEU A 461 26.27 38.35 23.97
C LEU A 461 27.32 38.28 25.07
N ILE A 462 27.66 37.08 25.56
CA ILE A 462 28.69 36.88 26.57
C ILE A 462 30.05 37.36 26.02
N SER A 463 30.39 36.94 24.79
CA SER A 463 31.66 37.35 24.13
C SER A 463 31.71 38.87 23.97
N ALA A 464 30.66 39.48 23.43
CA ALA A 464 30.57 40.93 23.27
C ALA A 464 30.69 41.69 24.60
N TYR A 465 29.99 41.24 25.63
CA TYR A 465 30.06 41.81 26.96
C TYR A 465 31.47 41.69 27.55
N SER A 466 32.03 40.49 27.58
CA SER A 466 33.36 40.19 28.09
C SER A 466 34.45 41.02 27.39
N LEU A 467 34.40 41.07 26.06
CA LEU A 467 35.32 41.94 25.28
C LEU A 467 35.16 43.42 25.60
N SER A 468 33.93 43.89 25.76
CA SER A 468 33.66 45.29 26.09
C SER A 468 34.25 45.66 27.44
N VAL A 469 34.08 44.80 28.47
CA VAL A 469 34.66 45.00 29.79
C VAL A 469 36.18 45.02 29.75
N LEU A 470 36.77 44.01 29.09
CA LEU A 470 38.24 43.94 28.93
C LEU A 470 38.84 45.13 28.18
N TYR A 471 38.11 45.61 27.18
CA TYR A 471 38.53 46.84 26.44
C TYR A 471 38.54 48.08 27.30
N LEU A 472 37.58 48.22 28.24
CA LEU A 472 37.56 49.32 29.21
C LEU A 472 38.76 49.26 30.17
N GLU A 473 39.23 48.07 30.53
CA GLU A 473 40.40 47.78 31.34
C GLU A 473 41.73 47.90 30.53
N GLY A 474 41.65 48.23 29.25
CA GLY A 474 42.84 48.41 28.37
C GLY A 474 43.45 47.09 27.88
N ILE A 475 42.77 45.91 28.10
CA ILE A 475 43.23 44.61 27.67
C ILE A 475 42.72 44.33 26.26
N LYS A 476 43.64 44.09 25.32
CA LYS A 476 43.30 43.68 23.92
C LYS A 476 43.67 42.23 23.67
N PHE A 477 42.73 41.43 23.32
CA PHE A 477 42.96 40.06 22.84
C PHE A 477 43.10 40.01 21.33
N GLY A 478 43.96 39.16 20.82
CA GLY A 478 44.01 38.81 19.42
C GLY A 478 42.86 37.88 19.02
N ASP A 479 42.44 37.90 17.75
CA ASP A 479 41.30 37.14 17.23
C ASP A 479 41.34 35.62 17.57
N GLY A 480 42.53 35.02 17.63
CA GLY A 480 42.72 33.63 17.99
C GLY A 480 42.69 33.32 19.49
N GLN A 481 42.50 34.31 20.36
CA GLN A 481 42.35 34.18 21.80
C GLN A 481 40.90 34.31 22.25
N VAL A 482 40.00 34.68 21.36
CA VAL A 482 38.57 34.94 21.62
C VAL A 482 37.69 33.76 21.18
N THR A 483 38.21 32.88 20.30
CA THR A 483 37.59 31.64 19.86
C THR A 483 38.01 30.47 20.71
#